data_34ae015e1a6a51b870b8e2c9c79981aa
#
_entry.id   34ae015e1a6a51b870b8e2c9c79981aa
#
_cell.length_a   1.000
_cell.length_b   1.000
_cell.length_c   1.000
_cell.angle_alpha   90.00
_cell.angle_beta   90.00
_cell.angle_gamma   90.00
#
_symmetry.space_group_name_H-M   'P 1'
#
loop_
_entity.id
_entity.type
_entity.pdbx_description
1 polymer ?
#
loop_
_entity_poly.entity_id
_entity_poly.type
_entity_poly.pdbx_seq_one_letter_code
_entity_poly.pdbx_strand_id
1 'polypeptide(L)'
;FTFENRGIGVSLIGTIKNCKASLQCWGEKDLPAAFEQLKHSFPNTRYHLIGHSAGGQLVGLMPNASELSSIFNYGCSSGSMRNMPFPHQLKAHFFMNIFIPISNALFGYTKSQWIDMGEPLPRKVAKQWQTWCNGSGYVKMAFGKTIHKHCYNELETPSMWVNASDDYIANNKNTDDMISIFKKLPVNKLTISAKEHDLDEIGHMKFFSRKSETLWAYALNWIADN
;
A
#
# COMPACT_ATOMS: atom_id res chain seq x y z
N PHE A 1 -0.46 -11.00 13.08
CA PHE A 1 -0.54 -9.67 13.72
C PHE A 1 -1.01 -8.64 12.70
N THR A 2 -2.06 -7.92 13.02
CA THR A 2 -2.58 -6.80 12.22
C THR A 2 -2.67 -5.57 13.10
N PHE A 3 -2.59 -4.38 12.49
CA PHE A 3 -2.70 -3.11 13.21
C PHE A 3 -3.34 -2.06 12.31
N GLU A 4 -3.82 -0.99 12.93
CA GLU A 4 -4.33 0.17 12.23
C GLU A 4 -3.35 1.33 12.33
N ASN A 5 -3.07 1.95 11.19
CA ASN A 5 -2.24 3.14 11.16
C ASN A 5 -2.93 4.31 11.89
N ARG A 6 -2.14 5.23 12.44
CA ARG A 6 -2.70 6.43 13.10
C ARG A 6 -3.68 7.15 12.19
N GLY A 7 -4.80 7.54 12.77
CA GLY A 7 -5.87 8.26 12.07
C GLY A 7 -6.86 7.36 11.33
N ILE A 8 -6.75 6.03 11.46
CA ILE A 8 -7.66 5.03 10.90
C ILE A 8 -8.29 4.24 12.06
N GLY A 9 -9.57 3.90 11.93
CA GLY A 9 -10.30 3.05 12.87
C GLY A 9 -10.12 3.44 14.33
N VAL A 10 -9.79 2.49 15.20
CA VAL A 10 -9.57 2.72 16.64
C VAL A 10 -8.26 3.47 16.93
N SER A 11 -7.32 3.53 15.97
CA SER A 11 -6.09 4.32 16.09
C SER A 11 -6.29 5.81 15.79
N LEU A 12 -7.53 6.26 15.57
CA LEU A 12 -7.89 7.67 15.47
C LEU A 12 -8.07 8.27 16.86
N ILE A 13 -7.10 9.07 17.30
CA ILE A 13 -7.21 9.82 18.56
C ILE A 13 -7.81 11.19 18.28
N GLY A 14 -8.97 11.49 18.91
CA GLY A 14 -9.70 12.74 18.72
C GLY A 14 -10.50 12.75 17.42
N THR A 15 -10.44 13.84 16.66
CA THR A 15 -11.21 14.00 15.42
C THR A 15 -10.31 13.86 14.19
N ILE A 16 -10.83 13.24 13.16
CA ILE A 16 -10.10 13.07 11.88
C ILE A 16 -9.68 14.39 11.25
N LYS A 17 -10.49 15.44 11.44
CA LYS A 17 -10.21 16.81 10.97
C LYS A 17 -8.89 17.36 11.53
N ASN A 18 -8.58 17.01 12.78
CA ASN A 18 -7.39 17.47 13.48
C ASN A 18 -6.22 16.48 13.38
N CYS A 19 -6.44 15.33 12.78
CA CYS A 19 -5.43 14.28 12.62
C CYS A 19 -4.29 14.76 11.71
N LYS A 20 -3.06 14.66 12.20
CA LYS A 20 -1.84 15.06 11.46
C LYS A 20 -1.14 13.88 10.76
N ALA A 21 -1.78 12.71 10.74
CA ALA A 21 -1.24 11.53 10.07
C ALA A 21 -0.92 11.79 8.59
N SER A 22 0.06 11.09 8.07
CA SER A 22 0.48 11.10 6.67
C SER A 22 0.97 9.72 6.27
N LEU A 23 1.00 9.38 4.99
CA LEU A 23 1.58 8.12 4.49
C LEU A 23 3.05 7.98 4.91
N GLN A 24 3.80 9.07 4.89
CA GLN A 24 5.17 9.09 5.39
C GLN A 24 5.23 8.69 6.87
N CYS A 25 4.35 9.23 7.72
CA CYS A 25 4.29 8.83 9.13
C CYS A 25 3.93 7.36 9.31
N TRP A 26 3.06 6.81 8.47
CA TRP A 26 2.70 5.40 8.50
C TRP A 26 3.93 4.52 8.24
N GLY A 27 4.70 4.84 7.20
CA GLY A 27 5.92 4.10 6.87
C GLY A 27 7.07 4.29 7.86
N GLU A 28 7.33 5.54 8.29
CA GLU A 28 8.47 5.85 9.16
C GLU A 28 8.25 5.55 10.64
N LYS A 29 6.99 5.48 11.09
CA LYS A 29 6.66 5.40 12.53
C LYS A 29 5.71 4.25 12.87
N ASP A 30 4.60 4.08 12.14
CA ASP A 30 3.58 3.12 12.55
C ASP A 30 3.98 1.68 12.19
N LEU A 31 4.43 1.47 10.95
CA LEU A 31 4.95 0.16 10.52
C LEU A 31 6.11 -0.33 11.41
N PRO A 32 7.19 0.45 11.64
CA PRO A 32 8.26 -0.02 12.49
C PRO A 32 7.83 -0.23 13.95
N ALA A 33 6.94 0.60 14.50
CA ALA A 33 6.44 0.42 15.85
C ALA A 33 5.60 -0.87 15.99
N ALA A 34 4.74 -1.16 15.01
CA ALA A 34 3.97 -2.41 14.96
C ALA A 34 4.91 -3.62 14.85
N PHE A 35 5.98 -3.50 14.08
CA PHE A 35 6.97 -4.55 13.93
C PHE A 35 7.77 -4.78 15.23
N GLU A 36 8.20 -3.72 15.92
CA GLU A 36 8.84 -3.86 17.24
C GLU A 36 7.91 -4.52 18.26
N GLN A 37 6.62 -4.17 18.26
CA GLN A 37 5.63 -4.82 19.11
C GLN A 37 5.49 -6.32 18.80
N LEU A 38 5.49 -6.66 17.51
CA LEU A 38 5.46 -8.06 17.08
C LEU A 38 6.69 -8.83 17.58
N LYS A 39 7.89 -8.27 17.41
CA LYS A 39 9.15 -8.87 17.90
C LYS A 39 9.14 -9.05 19.42
N HIS A 40 8.61 -8.07 20.15
CA HIS A 40 8.47 -8.18 21.59
C HIS A 40 7.52 -9.31 22.01
N SER A 41 6.40 -9.46 21.30
CA SER A 41 5.38 -10.48 21.61
C SER A 41 5.79 -11.89 21.19
N PHE A 42 6.58 -12.04 20.15
CA PHE A 42 7.03 -13.29 19.57
C PHE A 42 8.52 -13.24 19.22
N PRO A 43 9.42 -13.26 20.24
CA PRO A 43 10.84 -13.18 20.00
C PRO A 43 11.42 -14.45 19.34
N ASN A 44 12.58 -14.31 18.71
CA ASN A 44 13.36 -15.43 18.15
C ASN A 44 12.63 -16.25 17.07
N THR A 45 11.86 -15.57 16.22
CA THR A 45 11.19 -16.17 15.07
C THR A 45 11.51 -15.41 13.78
N ARG A 46 11.12 -15.97 12.64
CA ARG A 46 11.15 -15.27 11.35
C ARG A 46 9.93 -14.33 11.26
N TYR A 47 10.15 -13.15 10.67
CA TYR A 47 9.11 -12.14 10.51
C TYR A 47 8.87 -11.86 9.04
N HIS A 48 7.63 -11.87 8.64
CA HIS A 48 7.22 -11.65 7.26
C HIS A 48 6.22 -10.50 7.18
N LEU A 49 6.31 -9.70 6.13
CA LEU A 49 5.32 -8.66 5.84
C LEU A 49 4.37 -9.17 4.77
N ILE A 50 3.07 -9.16 5.05
CA ILE A 50 2.02 -9.26 4.03
C ILE A 50 1.41 -7.87 3.88
N GLY A 51 1.67 -7.22 2.74
CA GLY A 51 1.19 -5.88 2.45
C GLY A 51 0.08 -5.88 1.40
N HIS A 52 -0.94 -5.03 1.59
CA HIS A 52 -1.91 -4.71 0.55
C HIS A 52 -1.81 -3.22 0.23
N SER A 53 -1.67 -2.91 -1.06
CA SER A 53 -1.62 -1.51 -1.52
C SER A 53 -0.62 -0.68 -0.70
N ALA A 54 -1.04 0.39 -0.01
CA ALA A 54 -0.18 1.21 0.83
C ALA A 54 0.61 0.42 1.89
N GLY A 55 0.06 -0.70 2.39
CA GLY A 55 0.70 -1.52 3.41
C GLY A 55 2.04 -2.12 2.97
N GLY A 56 2.21 -2.46 1.69
CA GLY A 56 3.49 -2.94 1.16
C GLY A 56 4.31 -1.84 0.48
N GLN A 57 3.67 -0.82 -0.09
CA GLN A 57 4.36 0.31 -0.75
C GLN A 57 5.30 1.06 0.20
N LEU A 58 4.95 1.13 1.50
CA LEU A 58 5.65 1.94 2.50
C LEU A 58 6.79 1.20 3.21
N VAL A 59 7.04 -0.07 2.90
CA VAL A 59 8.06 -0.89 3.58
C VAL A 59 9.45 -0.27 3.53
N GLY A 60 9.84 0.36 2.43
CA GLY A 60 11.15 1.02 2.31
C GLY A 60 11.28 2.31 3.12
N LEU A 61 10.23 2.77 3.82
CA LEU A 61 10.30 3.84 4.83
C LEU A 61 10.59 3.30 6.23
N MET A 62 10.46 1.99 6.45
CA MET A 62 10.74 1.36 7.74
C MET A 62 12.26 1.28 7.96
N PRO A 63 12.81 1.89 9.01
CA PRO A 63 14.27 1.80 9.27
C PRO A 63 14.74 0.39 9.63
N ASN A 64 13.82 -0.47 10.11
CA ASN A 64 14.06 -1.86 10.48
C ASN A 64 13.54 -2.89 9.45
N ALA A 65 13.28 -2.47 8.22
CA ALA A 65 12.75 -3.36 7.17
C ALA A 65 13.69 -4.52 6.80
N SER A 66 15.00 -4.34 6.96
CA SER A 66 16.00 -5.39 6.71
C SER A 66 15.93 -6.57 7.68
N GLU A 67 15.19 -6.45 8.78
CA GLU A 67 14.95 -7.54 9.73
C GLU A 67 13.79 -8.46 9.29
N LEU A 68 13.08 -8.11 8.21
CA LEU A 68 12.06 -8.96 7.62
C LEU A 68 12.70 -10.12 6.84
N SER A 69 12.24 -11.34 7.07
CA SER A 69 12.66 -12.53 6.34
C SER A 69 12.14 -12.54 4.91
N SER A 70 10.89 -12.11 4.71
CA SER A 70 10.33 -11.94 3.37
C SER A 70 9.18 -10.93 3.34
N ILE A 71 8.83 -10.49 2.12
CA ILE A 71 7.75 -9.55 1.83
C ILE A 71 6.81 -10.18 0.82
N PHE A 72 5.51 -10.13 1.10
CA PHE A 72 4.46 -10.54 0.17
C PHE A 72 3.48 -9.38 -0.06
N ASN A 73 3.35 -8.94 -1.29
CA ASN A 73 2.58 -7.75 -1.66
C ASN A 73 1.38 -8.10 -2.54
N TYR A 74 0.16 -7.81 -2.08
CA TYR A 74 -1.06 -7.85 -2.88
C TYR A 74 -1.42 -6.44 -3.36
N GLY A 75 -1.59 -6.25 -4.67
CA GLY A 75 -2.05 -4.99 -5.24
C GLY A 75 -1.15 -3.78 -4.92
N CYS A 76 0.11 -4.00 -4.57
CA CYS A 76 1.05 -2.92 -4.29
C CYS A 76 1.63 -2.36 -5.59
N SER A 77 1.44 -1.07 -5.83
CA SER A 77 1.81 -0.43 -7.09
C SER A 77 2.04 1.07 -6.92
N SER A 78 2.52 1.75 -7.95
CA SER A 78 2.62 3.22 -7.90
C SER A 78 1.26 3.92 -7.96
N GLY A 79 0.21 3.23 -8.41
CA GLY A 79 -1.11 3.82 -8.60
C GLY A 79 -1.08 5.03 -9.55
N SER A 80 -0.05 5.15 -10.39
CA SER A 80 0.12 6.27 -11.29
C SER A 80 -1.03 6.31 -12.30
N MET A 81 -1.76 7.40 -12.31
CA MET A 81 -2.92 7.58 -13.19
C MET A 81 -2.54 7.49 -14.67
N ARG A 82 -1.28 7.83 -15.02
CA ARG A 82 -0.78 7.78 -16.41
C ARG A 82 -0.73 6.36 -16.97
N ASN A 83 -0.62 5.36 -16.11
CA ASN A 83 -0.52 3.96 -16.50
C ASN A 83 -1.87 3.22 -16.45
N MET A 84 -2.93 3.89 -16.01
CA MET A 84 -4.27 3.32 -15.96
C MET A 84 -4.91 3.33 -17.35
N PRO A 85 -5.67 2.29 -17.73
CA PRO A 85 -6.42 2.30 -18.99
C PRO A 85 -7.56 3.31 -18.96
N PHE A 86 -7.89 3.89 -20.12
CA PHE A 86 -9.10 4.67 -20.28
C PHE A 86 -10.33 3.72 -20.29
N PRO A 87 -11.44 4.01 -19.59
CA PRO A 87 -11.80 5.28 -18.90
C PRO A 87 -11.40 5.36 -17.40
N HIS A 88 -10.72 4.35 -16.85
CA HIS A 88 -10.33 4.33 -15.43
C HIS A 88 -9.40 5.49 -15.08
N GLN A 89 -8.53 5.88 -16.01
CA GLN A 89 -7.68 7.05 -15.87
C GLN A 89 -8.50 8.32 -15.58
N LEU A 90 -9.61 8.53 -16.30
CA LEU A 90 -10.47 9.69 -16.10
C LEU A 90 -11.12 9.69 -14.71
N LYS A 91 -11.61 8.52 -14.26
CA LYS A 91 -12.16 8.36 -12.91
C LYS A 91 -11.11 8.64 -11.84
N ALA A 92 -9.89 8.14 -12.01
CA ALA A 92 -8.78 8.38 -11.10
C ALA A 92 -8.39 9.86 -11.04
N HIS A 93 -8.33 10.57 -12.19
CA HIS A 93 -8.11 12.01 -12.23
C HIS A 93 -9.20 12.81 -11.52
N PHE A 94 -10.47 12.47 -11.72
CA PHE A 94 -11.57 13.09 -11.01
C PHE A 94 -11.41 12.89 -9.50
N PHE A 95 -11.18 11.66 -9.07
CA PHE A 95 -11.02 11.35 -7.65
C PHE A 95 -9.83 12.08 -7.03
N MET A 96 -8.66 11.93 -7.60
CA MET A 96 -7.42 12.48 -7.05
C MET A 96 -7.38 14.01 -7.10
N ASN A 97 -7.79 14.62 -8.23
CA ASN A 97 -7.52 16.03 -8.49
C ASN A 97 -8.74 16.96 -8.31
N ILE A 98 -9.94 16.38 -8.13
CA ILE A 98 -11.16 17.14 -7.89
C ILE A 98 -11.76 16.76 -6.54
N PHE A 99 -12.10 15.49 -6.34
CA PHE A 99 -12.80 15.05 -5.14
C PHE A 99 -11.96 15.23 -3.86
N ILE A 100 -10.70 14.74 -3.83
CA ILE A 100 -9.81 14.89 -2.66
C ILE A 100 -9.63 16.37 -2.26
N PRO A 101 -9.25 17.30 -3.16
CA PRO A 101 -9.11 18.71 -2.81
C PRO A 101 -10.39 19.34 -2.27
N ILE A 102 -11.52 19.09 -2.92
CA ILE A 102 -12.82 19.63 -2.51
C ILE A 102 -13.23 19.07 -1.14
N SER A 103 -13.14 17.73 -0.97
CA SER A 103 -13.47 17.09 0.31
C SER A 103 -12.60 17.64 1.45
N ASN A 104 -11.29 17.76 1.22
CA ASN A 104 -10.36 18.33 2.20
C ASN A 104 -10.62 19.80 2.50
N ALA A 105 -11.08 20.58 1.54
CA ALA A 105 -11.43 22.00 1.74
C ALA A 105 -12.72 22.14 2.56
N LEU A 106 -13.76 21.38 2.24
CA LEU A 106 -15.07 21.50 2.86
C LEU A 106 -15.12 20.85 4.25
N PHE A 107 -14.53 19.67 4.41
CA PHE A 107 -14.66 18.86 5.64
C PHE A 107 -13.39 18.84 6.50
N GLY A 108 -12.24 19.21 5.95
CA GLY A 108 -10.95 19.12 6.62
C GLY A 108 -10.30 17.73 6.55
N TYR A 109 -10.94 16.77 5.86
CA TYR A 109 -10.48 15.40 5.60
C TYR A 109 -11.15 14.85 4.34
N THR A 110 -10.69 13.71 3.83
CA THR A 110 -11.28 13.11 2.62
C THR A 110 -12.34 12.07 3.01
N LYS A 111 -13.57 12.25 2.54
CA LYS A 111 -14.69 11.31 2.69
C LYS A 111 -14.64 10.18 1.66
N SER A 112 -13.57 9.38 1.70
CA SER A 112 -13.32 8.29 0.75
C SER A 112 -14.43 7.23 0.72
N GLN A 113 -15.16 7.04 1.83
CA GLN A 113 -16.32 6.15 1.87
C GLN A 113 -17.46 6.54 0.92
N TRP A 114 -17.55 7.81 0.48
CA TRP A 114 -18.59 8.25 -0.47
C TRP A 114 -18.38 7.71 -1.89
N ILE A 115 -17.21 7.15 -2.15
CA ILE A 115 -16.80 6.64 -3.46
C ILE A 115 -16.21 5.22 -3.35
N ASP A 116 -16.58 4.49 -2.29
CA ASP A 116 -16.18 3.09 -2.05
C ASP A 116 -14.66 2.87 -1.98
N MET A 117 -13.91 3.91 -1.54
CA MET A 117 -12.46 3.83 -1.38
C MET A 117 -12.02 3.68 0.09
N GLY A 118 -12.81 2.90 0.86
CA GLY A 118 -12.52 2.59 2.25
C GLY A 118 -12.89 3.69 3.24
N GLU A 119 -12.26 3.69 4.40
CA GLU A 119 -12.55 4.63 5.48
C GLU A 119 -12.13 6.08 5.16
N PRO A 120 -12.71 7.06 5.88
CA PRO A 120 -12.28 8.46 5.75
C PRO A 120 -10.79 8.62 5.98
N LEU A 121 -10.13 9.43 5.15
CA LEU A 121 -8.69 9.63 5.22
C LEU A 121 -8.34 10.99 5.83
N PRO A 122 -7.39 11.05 6.78
CA PRO A 122 -6.83 12.31 7.25
C PRO A 122 -6.32 13.17 6.09
N ARG A 123 -6.49 14.48 6.19
CA ARG A 123 -6.17 15.43 5.12
C ARG A 123 -4.78 15.24 4.52
N LYS A 124 -3.76 15.03 5.35
CA LYS A 124 -2.37 14.89 4.89
C LYS A 124 -2.12 13.53 4.22
N VAL A 125 -2.78 12.46 4.69
CA VAL A 125 -2.72 11.14 4.06
C VAL A 125 -3.24 11.23 2.63
N ALA A 126 -4.46 11.75 2.46
CA ALA A 126 -5.07 11.89 1.14
C ALA A 126 -4.26 12.82 0.22
N LYS A 127 -3.70 13.92 0.76
CA LYS A 127 -2.87 14.85 -0.03
C LYS A 127 -1.56 14.20 -0.49
N GLN A 128 -0.89 13.41 0.35
CA GLN A 128 0.32 12.69 -0.07
C GLN A 128 -0.01 11.62 -1.10
N TRP A 129 -1.10 10.86 -0.88
CA TRP A 129 -1.58 9.88 -1.84
C TRP A 129 -1.84 10.52 -3.21
N GLN A 130 -2.60 11.61 -3.25
CA GLN A 130 -2.82 12.40 -4.45
C GLN A 130 -1.50 12.80 -5.13
N THR A 131 -0.57 13.37 -4.36
CA THR A 131 0.71 13.85 -4.90
C THR A 131 1.53 12.70 -5.49
N TRP A 132 1.59 11.57 -4.81
CA TRP A 132 2.41 10.44 -5.21
C TRP A 132 1.83 9.71 -6.42
N CYS A 133 0.50 9.53 -6.51
CA CYS A 133 -0.16 8.91 -7.66
C CYS A 133 -0.20 9.81 -8.91
N ASN A 134 0.00 11.12 -8.77
CA ASN A 134 0.15 12.04 -9.90
C ASN A 134 1.54 11.96 -10.58
N GLY A 135 2.49 11.25 -9.97
CA GLY A 135 3.86 11.09 -10.45
C GLY A 135 4.17 9.68 -10.90
N SER A 136 5.46 9.36 -10.86
CA SER A 136 6.03 8.04 -11.15
C SER A 136 6.81 7.55 -9.93
N GLY A 137 6.75 6.23 -9.67
CA GLY A 137 7.44 5.62 -8.54
C GLY A 137 6.85 5.97 -7.18
N TYR A 138 5.59 6.44 -7.14
CA TYR A 138 4.84 6.69 -5.90
C TYR A 138 5.63 7.55 -4.89
N VAL A 139 6.09 6.94 -3.79
CA VAL A 139 6.85 7.59 -2.72
C VAL A 139 8.13 8.30 -3.20
N LYS A 140 8.70 7.86 -4.32
CA LYS A 140 9.87 8.50 -4.97
C LYS A 140 9.65 9.98 -5.25
N MET A 141 8.39 10.41 -5.44
CA MET A 141 8.02 11.81 -5.62
C MET A 141 8.43 12.70 -4.43
N ALA A 142 8.64 12.10 -3.26
CA ALA A 142 9.00 12.78 -2.02
C ALA A 142 10.51 12.69 -1.68
N PHE A 143 11.29 11.86 -2.39
CA PHE A 143 12.72 11.68 -2.12
C PHE A 143 13.49 13.00 -2.33
N GLY A 144 14.36 13.32 -1.35
CA GLY A 144 15.13 14.56 -1.32
C GLY A 144 14.31 15.83 -1.02
N LYS A 145 12.98 15.71 -0.84
CA LYS A 145 12.07 16.83 -0.51
C LYS A 145 11.57 16.72 0.94
N THR A 146 10.74 15.72 1.21
CA THR A 146 10.20 15.45 2.55
C THR A 146 10.71 14.13 3.12
N ILE A 147 11.20 13.23 2.29
CA ILE A 147 11.78 11.95 2.67
C ILE A 147 13.27 12.01 2.33
N HIS A 148 14.11 12.14 3.39
CA HIS A 148 15.57 12.21 3.27
C HIS A 148 16.27 10.90 3.63
N LYS A 149 15.59 10.01 4.39
CA LYS A 149 16.09 8.69 4.77
C LYS A 149 15.08 7.63 4.37
N HIS A 150 15.52 6.59 3.73
CA HIS A 150 14.73 5.43 3.34
C HIS A 150 15.65 4.27 2.97
N CYS A 151 15.13 3.04 2.96
CA CYS A 151 15.89 1.84 2.59
C CYS A 151 15.48 1.22 1.23
N TYR A 152 14.71 1.93 0.40
CA TYR A 152 14.33 1.43 -0.94
C TYR A 152 15.52 1.03 -1.82
N ASN A 153 16.66 1.70 -1.66
CA ASN A 153 17.86 1.40 -2.44
C ASN A 153 18.69 0.25 -1.88
N GLU A 154 18.45 -0.15 -0.64
CA GLU A 154 19.32 -1.03 0.15
C GLU A 154 18.66 -2.35 0.51
N LEU A 155 17.32 -2.42 0.46
CA LEU A 155 16.57 -3.59 0.87
C LEU A 155 16.84 -4.77 -0.06
N GLU A 156 17.28 -5.88 0.52
CA GLU A 156 17.63 -7.14 -0.16
C GLU A 156 16.71 -8.31 0.26
N THR A 157 15.63 -8.03 0.97
CA THR A 157 14.65 -9.00 1.46
C THR A 157 13.89 -9.66 0.29
N PRO A 158 13.79 -11.00 0.19
CA PRO A 158 13.00 -11.66 -0.83
C PRO A 158 11.58 -11.13 -0.88
N SER A 159 11.06 -10.87 -2.08
CA SER A 159 9.73 -10.29 -2.23
C SER A 159 8.90 -10.93 -3.34
N MET A 160 7.61 -11.09 -3.06
CA MET A 160 6.57 -11.50 -4.02
C MET A 160 5.60 -10.35 -4.24
N TRP A 161 5.31 -10.04 -5.49
CA TRP A 161 4.39 -8.99 -5.91
C TRP A 161 3.25 -9.60 -6.72
N VAL A 162 2.06 -9.58 -6.15
CA VAL A 162 0.87 -10.18 -6.72
C VAL A 162 -0.12 -9.08 -7.09
N ASN A 163 -0.57 -9.10 -8.34
CA ASN A 163 -1.67 -8.25 -8.79
C ASN A 163 -2.77 -9.09 -9.46
N ALA A 164 -3.98 -8.55 -9.53
CA ALA A 164 -5.06 -9.18 -10.28
C ALA A 164 -5.10 -8.64 -11.72
N SER A 165 -5.46 -9.50 -12.66
CA SER A 165 -5.57 -9.11 -14.08
C SER A 165 -6.66 -8.07 -14.35
N ASP A 166 -7.63 -7.95 -13.46
CA ASP A 166 -8.74 -6.99 -13.46
C ASP A 166 -8.50 -5.79 -12.52
N ASP A 167 -7.30 -5.66 -11.93
CA ASP A 167 -6.92 -4.50 -11.11
C ASP A 167 -6.37 -3.37 -11.99
N TYR A 168 -7.17 -2.34 -12.21
CA TYR A 168 -6.77 -1.18 -12.99
C TYR A 168 -5.81 -0.23 -12.25
N ILE A 169 -5.81 -0.29 -10.91
CA ILE A 169 -4.93 0.53 -10.05
C ILE A 169 -3.55 -0.09 -9.97
N ALA A 170 -3.48 -1.38 -9.61
CA ALA A 170 -2.23 -2.13 -9.54
C ALA A 170 -2.03 -3.02 -10.77
N ASN A 171 -2.24 -2.46 -11.97
CA ASN A 171 -1.88 -3.14 -13.20
C ASN A 171 -0.36 -3.34 -13.31
N ASN A 172 0.08 -4.19 -14.23
CA ASN A 172 1.50 -4.54 -14.38
C ASN A 172 2.41 -3.31 -14.53
N LYS A 173 1.99 -2.27 -15.28
CA LYS A 173 2.78 -1.05 -15.47
C LYS A 173 2.97 -0.29 -14.16
N ASN A 174 1.94 -0.19 -13.34
CA ASN A 174 2.01 0.46 -12.04
C ASN A 174 2.77 -0.37 -11.01
N THR A 175 2.68 -1.68 -11.08
CA THR A 175 3.47 -2.60 -10.24
C THR A 175 4.95 -2.46 -10.59
N ASP A 176 5.31 -2.49 -11.87
CA ASP A 176 6.70 -2.32 -12.33
C ASP A 176 7.26 -0.93 -12.00
N ASP A 177 6.45 0.13 -12.13
CA ASP A 177 6.83 1.48 -11.74
C ASP A 177 7.14 1.57 -10.24
N MET A 178 6.36 0.90 -9.38
CA MET A 178 6.65 0.82 -7.94
C MET A 178 7.90 0.00 -7.65
N ILE A 179 8.05 -1.17 -8.25
CA ILE A 179 9.23 -2.03 -8.07
C ILE A 179 10.51 -1.31 -8.50
N SER A 180 10.45 -0.47 -9.51
CA SER A 180 11.62 0.25 -10.06
C SER A 180 12.35 1.16 -9.06
N ILE A 181 11.70 1.53 -7.96
CA ILE A 181 12.33 2.33 -6.91
C ILE A 181 13.21 1.53 -5.96
N PHE A 182 13.03 0.21 -5.92
CA PHE A 182 13.88 -0.71 -5.17
C PHE A 182 15.07 -1.11 -6.04
N LYS A 183 16.30 -0.89 -5.56
CA LYS A 183 17.50 -1.13 -6.37
C LYS A 183 18.07 -2.54 -6.24
N LYS A 184 17.88 -3.16 -5.08
CA LYS A 184 18.51 -4.44 -4.74
C LYS A 184 17.48 -5.51 -4.35
N LEU A 185 16.21 -5.19 -4.27
CA LEU A 185 15.16 -6.09 -3.82
C LEU A 185 15.04 -7.30 -4.77
N PRO A 186 15.21 -8.54 -4.30
CA PRO A 186 14.86 -9.72 -5.08
C PRO A 186 13.35 -9.78 -5.29
N VAL A 187 12.91 -9.80 -6.55
CA VAL A 187 11.51 -9.65 -6.93
C VAL A 187 11.01 -10.88 -7.68
N ASN A 188 9.93 -11.48 -7.16
CA ASN A 188 9.07 -12.40 -7.89
C ASN A 188 7.74 -11.70 -8.19
N LYS A 189 7.16 -11.94 -9.37
CA LYS A 189 5.87 -11.35 -9.75
C LYS A 189 4.88 -12.43 -10.16
N LEU A 190 3.62 -12.22 -9.83
CA LEU A 190 2.52 -13.07 -10.22
C LEU A 190 1.29 -12.22 -10.54
N THR A 191 0.67 -12.46 -11.69
CA THR A 191 -0.65 -11.90 -12.03
C THR A 191 -1.70 -12.98 -11.91
N ILE A 192 -2.71 -12.77 -11.08
CA ILE A 192 -3.79 -13.72 -10.82
C ILE A 192 -5.02 -13.34 -11.65
N SER A 193 -5.62 -14.30 -12.30
CA SER A 193 -6.92 -14.16 -12.96
C SER A 193 -8.05 -14.63 -12.05
N ALA A 194 -9.13 -13.83 -11.92
CA ALA A 194 -10.29 -14.21 -11.15
C ALA A 194 -10.90 -15.54 -11.64
N LYS A 195 -10.90 -15.76 -12.96
CA LYS A 195 -11.44 -16.98 -13.58
C LYS A 195 -10.70 -18.25 -13.18
N GLU A 196 -9.40 -18.17 -12.94
CA GLU A 196 -8.59 -19.34 -12.52
C GLU A 196 -8.89 -19.77 -11.08
N HIS A 197 -9.65 -18.97 -10.35
CA HIS A 197 -10.03 -19.21 -8.96
C HIS A 197 -11.54 -19.24 -8.74
N ASP A 198 -12.33 -19.41 -9.81
CA ASP A 198 -13.80 -19.42 -9.77
C ASP A 198 -14.40 -18.16 -9.08
N LEU A 199 -13.74 -17.01 -9.30
CA LEU A 199 -14.18 -15.72 -8.78
C LEU A 199 -14.74 -14.84 -9.89
N ASP A 200 -15.79 -14.08 -9.58
CA ASP A 200 -16.38 -13.10 -10.50
C ASP A 200 -15.37 -11.97 -10.79
N GLU A 201 -14.72 -11.49 -9.75
CA GLU A 201 -13.69 -10.43 -9.81
C GLU A 201 -12.79 -10.45 -8.57
N ILE A 202 -11.56 -9.95 -8.71
CA ILE A 202 -10.64 -9.67 -7.62
C ILE A 202 -10.45 -8.15 -7.49
N GLY A 203 -10.16 -7.46 -8.60
CA GLY A 203 -9.89 -6.03 -8.63
C GLY A 203 -8.84 -5.62 -7.61
N HIS A 204 -8.92 -4.36 -7.13
CA HIS A 204 -7.94 -3.85 -6.16
C HIS A 204 -8.25 -4.25 -4.71
N MET A 205 -9.51 -4.42 -4.34
CA MET A 205 -9.95 -4.47 -2.94
C MET A 205 -10.37 -5.85 -2.44
N LYS A 206 -10.54 -6.85 -3.33
CA LYS A 206 -11.17 -8.11 -2.92
C LYS A 206 -10.20 -9.26 -2.61
N PHE A 207 -8.89 -9.04 -2.62
CA PHE A 207 -7.89 -10.07 -2.24
C PHE A 207 -8.16 -10.69 -0.86
N PHE A 208 -8.66 -9.90 0.09
CA PHE A 208 -8.95 -10.35 1.46
C PHE A 208 -10.44 -10.56 1.75
N SER A 209 -11.29 -10.61 0.72
CA SER A 209 -12.68 -11.01 0.91
C SER A 209 -12.76 -12.51 1.24
N ARG A 210 -13.79 -12.93 2.01
CA ARG A 210 -13.99 -14.34 2.32
C ARG A 210 -14.14 -15.21 1.07
N LYS A 211 -14.70 -14.67 -0.02
CA LYS A 211 -14.82 -15.37 -1.30
C LYS A 211 -13.45 -15.65 -1.95
N SER A 212 -12.44 -14.85 -1.62
CA SER A 212 -11.11 -14.93 -2.19
C SER A 212 -10.11 -15.69 -1.29
N GLU A 213 -10.57 -16.51 -0.33
CA GLU A 213 -9.68 -17.19 0.62
C GLU A 213 -8.68 -18.12 -0.08
N THR A 214 -9.04 -18.68 -1.25
CA THR A 214 -8.12 -19.49 -2.05
C THR A 214 -6.85 -18.72 -2.45
N LEU A 215 -6.93 -17.39 -2.56
CA LEU A 215 -5.79 -16.55 -2.89
C LEU A 215 -4.80 -16.41 -1.72
N TRP A 216 -5.25 -16.66 -0.49
CA TRP A 216 -4.38 -16.52 0.69
C TRP A 216 -3.31 -17.60 0.75
N ALA A 217 -3.55 -18.74 0.10
CA ALA A 217 -2.57 -19.83 -0.02
C ALA A 217 -1.25 -19.36 -0.65
N TYR A 218 -1.29 -18.40 -1.57
CA TYR A 218 -0.07 -17.84 -2.17
C TYR A 218 0.85 -17.19 -1.11
N ALA A 219 0.27 -16.42 -0.19
CA ALA A 219 1.05 -15.80 0.88
C ALA A 219 1.51 -16.84 1.92
N LEU A 220 0.66 -17.80 2.26
CA LEU A 220 1.02 -18.86 3.22
C LEU A 220 2.16 -19.74 2.70
N ASN A 221 2.11 -20.15 1.44
CA ASN A 221 3.19 -20.91 0.80
C ASN A 221 4.48 -20.09 0.73
N TRP A 222 4.38 -18.80 0.34
CA TRP A 222 5.54 -17.91 0.33
C TRP A 222 6.23 -17.80 1.69
N ILE A 223 5.44 -17.65 2.77
CA ILE A 223 5.96 -17.59 4.13
C ILE A 223 6.62 -18.92 4.55
N ALA A 224 6.04 -20.05 4.14
CA ALA A 224 6.57 -21.35 4.47
C ALA A 224 7.95 -21.61 3.80
N ASP A 225 8.14 -21.08 2.60
CA ASP A 225 9.36 -21.25 1.79
C ASP A 225 10.48 -20.27 2.17
N ASN A 226 10.20 -19.18 2.93
CA ASN A 226 11.14 -18.13 3.26
C ASN A 226 11.24 -17.90 4.79
#